data_d6b9103fee41126ef06386d8d702ba66
#
_entry.id   d6b9103fee41126ef06386d8d702ba66
#
_cell.length_a   1.000
_cell.length_b   1.000
_cell.length_c   1.000
_cell.angle_alpha   90.00
_cell.angle_beta   90.00
_cell.angle_gamma   90.00
#
_symmetry.space_group_name_H-M   'P 1'
#
loop_
_entity.id
_entity.type
_entity.pdbx_description
1 polymer ?
#
loop_
_entity_poly.entity_id
_entity_poly.type
_entity_poly.pdbx_seq_one_letter_code
_entity_poly.pdbx_strand_id
1 'polypeptide(L)'
;MRFAETIIYLQKLIEGTEWENNVWIVGGYVRSIFLGQEPNDLDVVVSLPDGGIRFANWMESIGETDGSVVVYPTFGVGMFRLKKFPEVELECVMTRGEQYHDKNSRKSETTFGTIREDCVRRDFTVNALYLNVSSNDVYDFTEKGLDDLKNKVIRVTNDNPDIIFSEDPLRICRACRFASQLGFDIEKETFAAMKRNVHRLEIVSAERIQSELNKILMSPEPVKGVELLKNCGALEQFIPEFKDTYSLTQNKYHDYNTVWEHTMKVVENAQIYGDLTVMLAALLHDIGKTETRRIHGDKVQFIMHENVGATMAQEILKRLKCDNLTIRDVKFMVKNHMRFKSFGDNTPSDKSLRKFQYECKNKGLYDRCLALIHADNLSHGEKYCLPMQVPKIMARTVEMIHDGEDMFEFKLPVTGEEIMEARGCQLGEEVGKCIEYLTKLCFNGVRKMDKENCLKMIKNYKPINN
;
A
#
# COMPACT_ATOMS: atom_id res chain seq x y z
N MET A 1 25.69 -7.00 7.10
CA MET A 1 26.63 -7.80 7.91
C MET A 1 26.04 -9.20 8.21
N ARG A 2 24.88 -9.32 8.82
CA ARG A 2 24.20 -10.56 9.22
C ARG A 2 24.02 -11.63 8.10
N PHE A 3 23.51 -11.26 6.94
CA PHE A 3 23.33 -12.22 5.84
C PHE A 3 24.64 -12.74 5.24
N ALA A 4 25.69 -11.93 5.18
CA ALA A 4 27.01 -12.38 4.73
C ALA A 4 27.60 -13.41 5.69
N GLU A 5 27.44 -13.21 7.01
CA GLU A 5 27.85 -14.17 8.03
C GLU A 5 27.04 -15.48 7.93
N THR A 6 25.75 -15.38 7.62
CA THR A 6 24.88 -16.55 7.36
C THR A 6 25.40 -17.36 6.17
N ILE A 7 25.76 -16.71 5.06
CA ILE A 7 26.28 -17.40 3.86
C ILE A 7 27.61 -18.09 4.17
N ILE A 8 28.53 -17.42 4.85
CA ILE A 8 29.82 -18.03 5.28
C ILE A 8 29.57 -19.22 6.20
N TYR A 9 28.55 -19.17 7.04
CA TYR A 9 28.18 -20.28 7.90
C TYR A 9 27.61 -21.44 7.10
N LEU A 10 26.69 -21.18 6.20
CA LEU A 10 26.14 -22.20 5.28
C LEU A 10 27.26 -22.86 4.46
N GLN A 11 28.21 -22.08 3.92
CA GLN A 11 29.36 -22.58 3.18
C GLN A 11 30.12 -23.66 3.96
N LYS A 12 30.38 -23.40 5.25
CA LYS A 12 31.07 -24.37 6.12
C LYS A 12 30.27 -25.64 6.40
N LEU A 13 28.95 -25.53 6.51
CA LEU A 13 28.07 -26.65 6.78
C LEU A 13 27.95 -27.59 5.56
N ILE A 14 27.94 -27.04 4.34
CA ILE A 14 27.75 -27.82 3.11
C ILE A 14 29.05 -28.38 2.53
N GLU A 15 30.22 -27.96 3.01
CA GLU A 15 31.53 -28.42 2.55
C GLU A 15 31.67 -29.95 2.70
N GLY A 16 32.06 -30.65 1.63
CA GLY A 16 32.21 -32.09 1.61
C GLY A 16 30.91 -32.90 1.61
N THR A 17 29.75 -32.25 1.49
CA THR A 17 28.41 -32.88 1.41
C THR A 17 27.87 -32.90 -0.01
N GLU A 18 26.72 -33.56 -0.23
CA GLU A 18 26.00 -33.50 -1.53
C GLU A 18 25.51 -32.06 -1.87
N TRP A 19 25.43 -31.20 -0.90
CA TRP A 19 25.01 -29.80 -1.04
C TRP A 19 26.10 -28.89 -1.56
N GLU A 20 27.34 -29.29 -1.50
CA GLU A 20 28.47 -28.53 -2.04
C GLU A 20 28.28 -28.27 -3.54
N ASN A 21 28.46 -27.02 -3.97
CA ASN A 21 28.21 -26.51 -5.31
C ASN A 21 26.74 -26.55 -5.79
N ASN A 22 25.81 -27.09 -4.99
CA ASN A 22 24.40 -27.21 -5.34
C ASN A 22 23.48 -26.19 -4.65
N VAL A 23 24.00 -25.40 -3.68
CA VAL A 23 23.25 -24.38 -2.96
C VAL A 23 23.61 -22.99 -3.49
N TRP A 24 22.60 -22.23 -3.83
CA TRP A 24 22.71 -20.91 -4.47
C TRP A 24 21.82 -19.90 -3.77
N ILE A 25 22.29 -18.65 -3.65
CA ILE A 25 21.48 -17.51 -3.24
C ILE A 25 21.08 -16.72 -4.50
N VAL A 26 19.85 -16.23 -4.55
CA VAL A 26 19.32 -15.57 -5.75
C VAL A 26 18.40 -14.39 -5.38
N GLY A 27 18.00 -13.61 -6.36
CA GLY A 27 16.97 -12.60 -6.21
C GLY A 27 17.43 -11.32 -5.50
N GLY A 28 16.63 -10.87 -4.52
CA GLY A 28 16.79 -9.60 -3.83
C GLY A 28 18.15 -9.41 -3.20
N TYR A 29 18.67 -10.46 -2.56
CA TYR A 29 19.96 -10.41 -1.89
C TYR A 29 21.12 -10.07 -2.84
N VAL A 30 21.28 -10.83 -3.93
CA VAL A 30 22.39 -10.63 -4.88
C VAL A 30 22.33 -9.25 -5.52
N ARG A 31 21.13 -8.85 -5.95
CA ARG A 31 20.91 -7.49 -6.49
C ARG A 31 21.32 -6.41 -5.50
N SER A 32 20.88 -6.53 -4.24
CA SER A 32 21.14 -5.51 -3.19
C SER A 32 22.62 -5.31 -2.91
N ILE A 33 23.43 -6.39 -2.93
CA ILE A 33 24.88 -6.28 -2.79
C ILE A 33 25.48 -5.38 -3.88
N PHE A 34 25.11 -5.60 -5.14
CA PHE A 34 25.64 -4.79 -6.26
C PHE A 34 25.16 -3.33 -6.20
N LEU A 35 24.00 -3.07 -5.60
CA LEU A 35 23.47 -1.72 -5.42
C LEU A 35 23.96 -1.04 -4.12
N GLY A 36 24.76 -1.71 -3.29
CA GLY A 36 25.21 -1.19 -2.01
C GLY A 36 24.07 -0.99 -1.00
N GLN A 37 22.98 -1.76 -1.13
CA GLN A 37 21.80 -1.72 -0.27
C GLN A 37 21.79 -2.87 0.72
N GLU A 38 21.18 -2.67 1.90
CA GLU A 38 20.96 -3.77 2.86
C GLU A 38 19.85 -4.69 2.30
N PRO A 39 20.15 -6.01 2.16
CA PRO A 39 19.13 -6.99 1.74
C PRO A 39 18.12 -7.25 2.87
N ASN A 40 16.89 -7.64 2.48
CA ASN A 40 15.79 -7.90 3.42
C ASN A 40 15.52 -9.39 3.64
N ASP A 41 15.86 -10.23 2.67
CA ASP A 41 15.56 -11.67 2.62
C ASP A 41 16.72 -12.46 2.00
N LEU A 42 16.71 -13.76 2.16
CA LEU A 42 17.70 -14.68 1.63
C LEU A 42 17.01 -15.88 0.97
N ASP A 43 16.78 -15.76 -0.35
CA ASP A 43 16.19 -16.81 -1.16
C ASP A 43 17.26 -17.84 -1.55
N VAL A 44 17.03 -19.10 -1.18
CA VAL A 44 17.94 -20.22 -1.45
C VAL A 44 17.38 -21.09 -2.57
N VAL A 45 18.20 -21.36 -3.57
CA VAL A 45 17.89 -22.31 -4.65
C VAL A 45 18.84 -23.48 -4.56
N VAL A 46 18.30 -24.70 -4.64
CA VAL A 46 19.08 -25.94 -4.58
C VAL A 46 18.96 -26.67 -5.92
N SER A 47 20.11 -26.88 -6.59
CA SER A 47 20.17 -27.49 -7.93
C SER A 47 20.21 -29.04 -7.89
N LEU A 48 19.32 -29.61 -7.08
CA LEU A 48 19.11 -31.07 -6.94
C LEU A 48 17.60 -31.38 -6.97
N PRO A 49 17.19 -32.60 -7.39
CA PRO A 49 15.79 -33.04 -7.34
C PRO A 49 15.24 -32.92 -5.90
N ASP A 50 14.05 -32.34 -5.74
CA ASP A 50 13.43 -32.04 -4.44
C ASP A 50 14.33 -31.26 -3.48
N GLY A 51 15.34 -30.54 -4.05
CA GLY A 51 16.45 -29.95 -3.31
C GLY A 51 16.02 -29.02 -2.20
N GLY A 52 14.99 -28.18 -2.41
CA GLY A 52 14.51 -27.25 -1.39
C GLY A 52 14.04 -27.94 -0.11
N ILE A 53 13.18 -28.97 -0.25
CA ILE A 53 12.65 -29.75 0.87
C ILE A 53 13.73 -30.62 1.50
N ARG A 54 14.51 -31.32 0.67
CA ARG A 54 15.58 -32.19 1.14
C ARG A 54 16.66 -31.42 1.91
N PHE A 55 17.05 -30.25 1.43
CA PHE A 55 18.03 -29.41 2.12
C PHE A 55 17.52 -28.92 3.47
N ALA A 56 16.26 -28.44 3.54
CA ALA A 56 15.66 -28.02 4.80
C ALA A 56 15.60 -29.17 5.83
N ASN A 57 15.16 -30.37 5.42
CA ASN A 57 15.12 -31.54 6.28
C ASN A 57 16.53 -31.99 6.70
N TRP A 58 17.51 -31.87 5.82
CA TRP A 58 18.90 -32.18 6.16
C TRP A 58 19.43 -31.21 7.24
N MET A 59 19.17 -29.91 7.12
CA MET A 59 19.53 -28.91 8.13
C MET A 59 18.89 -29.20 9.49
N GLU A 60 17.64 -29.68 9.52
CA GLU A 60 17.00 -30.14 10.76
C GLU A 60 17.68 -31.39 11.33
N SER A 61 18.03 -32.37 10.48
CA SER A 61 18.65 -33.61 10.88
C SER A 61 20.03 -33.44 11.53
N ILE A 62 20.76 -32.40 11.11
CA ILE A 62 22.09 -32.07 11.70
C ILE A 62 21.96 -31.09 12.89
N GLY A 63 20.72 -30.72 13.28
CA GLY A 63 20.45 -29.88 14.46
C GLY A 63 20.76 -28.40 14.30
N GLU A 64 20.81 -27.90 13.06
CA GLU A 64 21.15 -26.50 12.72
C GLU A 64 19.93 -25.59 12.54
N THR A 65 18.71 -26.11 12.78
CA THR A 65 17.48 -25.30 12.71
C THR A 65 17.05 -24.78 14.07
N ASP A 66 16.48 -23.57 14.10
CA ASP A 66 15.77 -23.00 15.23
C ASP A 66 14.27 -23.32 15.08
N GLY A 67 13.83 -24.37 15.78
CA GLY A 67 12.48 -24.93 15.63
C GLY A 67 12.36 -25.91 14.46
N SER A 68 11.13 -26.29 14.15
CA SER A 68 10.82 -27.26 13.10
C SER A 68 10.82 -26.64 11.71
N VAL A 69 11.22 -27.42 10.73
CA VAL A 69 11.12 -27.07 9.31
C VAL A 69 9.65 -27.02 8.88
N VAL A 70 9.27 -26.01 8.12
CA VAL A 70 7.97 -25.91 7.45
C VAL A 70 8.13 -26.32 6.00
N VAL A 71 7.35 -27.29 5.56
CA VAL A 71 7.41 -27.83 4.20
C VAL A 71 6.11 -27.57 3.46
N TYR A 72 6.22 -27.08 2.23
CA TYR A 72 5.11 -26.92 1.28
C TYR A 72 5.31 -27.87 0.08
N PRO A 73 4.86 -29.12 0.16
CA PRO A 73 5.16 -30.16 -0.85
C PRO A 73 4.69 -29.78 -2.25
N THR A 74 3.49 -29.18 -2.37
CA THR A 74 2.91 -28.75 -3.65
C THR A 74 3.79 -27.74 -4.40
N PHE A 75 4.58 -26.96 -3.65
CA PHE A 75 5.45 -25.92 -4.21
C PHE A 75 6.93 -26.31 -4.19
N GLY A 76 7.28 -27.45 -3.62
CA GLY A 76 8.66 -27.90 -3.48
C GLY A 76 9.51 -26.96 -2.60
N VAL A 77 8.88 -26.33 -1.59
CA VAL A 77 9.50 -25.31 -0.72
C VAL A 77 9.73 -25.89 0.66
N GLY A 78 10.94 -25.69 1.19
CA GLY A 78 11.26 -25.91 2.60
C GLY A 78 11.70 -24.58 3.24
N MET A 79 11.14 -24.27 4.42
CA MET A 79 11.45 -23.04 5.15
C MET A 79 11.95 -23.38 6.55
N PHE A 80 12.99 -22.69 6.98
CA PHE A 80 13.52 -22.81 8.34
C PHE A 80 14.32 -21.57 8.74
N ARG A 81 14.64 -21.48 10.04
CA ARG A 81 15.58 -20.51 10.57
C ARG A 81 16.81 -21.22 11.06
N LEU A 82 17.98 -20.60 10.90
CA LEU A 82 19.22 -21.15 11.44
C LEU A 82 19.28 -20.94 12.94
N LYS A 83 19.69 -21.96 13.69
CA LYS A 83 19.88 -21.89 15.13
C LYS A 83 20.86 -20.78 15.54
N LYS A 84 21.90 -20.57 14.74
CA LYS A 84 22.90 -19.52 14.96
C LYS A 84 22.43 -18.13 14.57
N PHE A 85 21.45 -18.02 13.66
CA PHE A 85 20.90 -16.76 13.14
C PHE A 85 19.36 -16.84 13.11
N PRO A 86 18.68 -16.91 14.27
CA PRO A 86 17.24 -17.18 14.36
C PRO A 86 16.37 -16.08 13.74
N GLU A 87 16.96 -14.92 13.53
CA GLU A 87 16.31 -13.80 12.83
C GLU A 87 16.35 -13.91 11.31
N VAL A 88 17.13 -14.85 10.74
CA VAL A 88 17.23 -15.09 9.30
C VAL A 88 16.38 -16.29 8.94
N GLU A 89 15.30 -16.04 8.20
CA GLU A 89 14.48 -17.09 7.61
C GLU A 89 15.02 -17.44 6.22
N LEU A 90 15.17 -18.72 5.95
CA LEU A 90 15.63 -19.25 4.69
C LEU A 90 14.46 -19.94 3.99
N GLU A 91 14.11 -19.45 2.81
CA GLU A 91 13.18 -20.09 1.89
C GLU A 91 13.98 -20.86 0.84
N CYS A 92 13.90 -22.20 0.90
CA CYS A 92 14.66 -23.08 0.05
C CYS A 92 13.76 -23.71 -1.01
N VAL A 93 14.07 -23.48 -2.28
CA VAL A 93 13.36 -24.08 -3.42
C VAL A 93 14.33 -24.90 -4.28
N MET A 94 13.83 -25.87 -5.04
CA MET A 94 14.64 -26.52 -6.06
C MET A 94 14.71 -25.68 -7.34
N THR A 95 15.75 -25.87 -8.16
CA THR A 95 15.75 -25.35 -9.54
C THR A 95 14.60 -25.98 -10.32
N ARG A 96 13.88 -25.17 -11.09
CA ARG A 96 12.65 -25.61 -11.77
C ARG A 96 12.79 -25.46 -13.28
N GLY A 97 12.44 -26.56 -14.00
CA GLY A 97 11.93 -26.50 -15.35
C GLY A 97 10.41 -26.48 -15.29
N GLU A 98 9.74 -25.73 -16.12
CA GLU A 98 8.27 -25.67 -16.15
C GLU A 98 7.74 -26.21 -17.47
N GLN A 99 6.71 -27.06 -17.40
CA GLN A 99 5.90 -27.45 -18.55
C GLN A 99 4.47 -26.96 -18.33
N TYR A 100 4.03 -26.05 -19.19
CA TYR A 100 2.64 -25.58 -19.20
C TYR A 100 1.84 -26.43 -20.18
N HIS A 101 0.90 -27.23 -19.65
CA HIS A 101 -0.01 -28.05 -20.47
C HIS A 101 -1.18 -27.25 -21.06
N ASP A 102 -1.52 -26.09 -20.48
CA ASP A 102 -2.60 -25.22 -20.93
C ASP A 102 -2.20 -23.74 -20.76
N LYS A 103 -2.27 -22.98 -21.87
CA LYS A 103 -1.94 -21.54 -21.89
C LYS A 103 -2.85 -20.67 -21.00
N ASN A 104 -4.02 -21.17 -20.58
CA ASN A 104 -4.98 -20.48 -19.72
C ASN A 104 -5.00 -21.02 -18.28
N SER A 105 -4.17 -22.00 -17.96
CA SER A 105 -4.04 -22.55 -16.62
C SER A 105 -2.82 -22.00 -15.90
N ARG A 106 -3.00 -21.65 -14.61
CA ARG A 106 -1.88 -21.33 -13.70
C ARG A 106 -1.22 -22.60 -13.13
N LYS A 107 -1.75 -23.78 -13.44
CA LYS A 107 -1.18 -25.05 -12.97
C LYS A 107 -0.08 -25.44 -13.93
N SER A 108 1.16 -25.06 -13.62
CA SER A 108 2.35 -25.70 -14.17
C SER A 108 2.67 -26.93 -13.34
N GLU A 109 3.06 -28.02 -13.97
CA GLU A 109 3.75 -29.08 -13.26
C GLU A 109 5.19 -28.62 -13.01
N THR A 110 5.54 -28.47 -11.74
CA THR A 110 6.90 -28.12 -11.33
C THR A 110 7.78 -29.34 -11.50
N THR A 111 8.67 -29.32 -12.48
CA THR A 111 9.67 -30.35 -12.68
C THR A 111 11.04 -29.86 -12.24
N PHE A 112 11.93 -30.77 -11.88
CA PHE A 112 13.33 -30.42 -11.67
C PHE A 112 13.96 -29.95 -13.00
N GLY A 113 14.68 -28.84 -12.95
CA GLY A 113 15.37 -28.25 -14.09
C GLY A 113 16.80 -27.85 -13.76
N THR A 114 17.55 -27.53 -14.77
CA THR A 114 18.90 -26.95 -14.64
C THR A 114 18.82 -25.52 -14.08
N ILE A 115 19.92 -25.02 -13.55
CA ILE A 115 20.00 -23.63 -13.05
C ILE A 115 19.77 -22.58 -14.18
N ARG A 116 20.13 -22.91 -15.43
CA ARG A 116 19.84 -22.07 -16.60
C ARG A 116 18.34 -22.03 -16.91
N GLU A 117 17.65 -23.14 -16.84
CA GLU A 117 16.20 -23.21 -17.00
C GLU A 117 15.49 -22.42 -15.88
N ASP A 118 15.95 -22.56 -14.62
CA ASP A 118 15.44 -21.76 -13.51
C ASP A 118 15.65 -20.25 -13.73
N CYS A 119 16.81 -19.87 -14.28
CA CYS A 119 17.14 -18.49 -14.57
C CYS A 119 16.20 -17.85 -15.59
N VAL A 120 15.97 -18.50 -16.75
CA VAL A 120 15.20 -17.91 -17.87
C VAL A 120 13.71 -17.82 -17.61
N ARG A 121 13.17 -18.54 -16.59
CA ARG A 121 11.77 -18.45 -16.17
C ARG A 121 11.53 -17.39 -15.09
N ARG A 122 12.59 -16.81 -14.50
CA ARG A 122 12.44 -15.71 -13.54
C ARG A 122 11.85 -14.46 -14.19
N ASP A 123 11.45 -13.50 -13.38
CA ASP A 123 10.81 -12.30 -13.89
C ASP A 123 11.79 -11.37 -14.64
N PHE A 124 12.86 -10.93 -13.98
CA PHE A 124 13.76 -9.92 -14.54
C PHE A 124 15.24 -10.31 -14.36
N THR A 125 16.06 -9.89 -15.32
CA THR A 125 17.51 -10.14 -15.36
C THR A 125 18.20 -9.71 -14.07
N VAL A 126 17.84 -8.56 -13.52
CA VAL A 126 18.39 -8.00 -12.27
C VAL A 126 18.06 -8.84 -11.03
N ASN A 127 17.06 -9.73 -11.10
CA ASN A 127 16.66 -10.65 -10.04
C ASN A 127 17.11 -12.09 -10.32
N ALA A 128 17.79 -12.32 -11.44
CA ALA A 128 18.22 -13.64 -11.92
C ALA A 128 19.75 -13.79 -11.86
N LEU A 129 20.39 -13.11 -10.92
CA LEU A 129 21.78 -13.30 -10.55
C LEU A 129 21.89 -14.32 -9.44
N TYR A 130 22.84 -15.25 -9.56
CA TYR A 130 23.02 -16.37 -8.65
C TYR A 130 24.37 -16.29 -7.96
N LEU A 131 24.39 -16.35 -6.64
CA LEU A 131 25.60 -16.48 -5.83
C LEU A 131 25.75 -17.94 -5.45
N ASN A 132 26.81 -18.60 -5.87
CA ASN A 132 27.14 -19.97 -5.40
C ASN A 132 27.65 -19.90 -3.97
N VAL A 133 27.02 -20.64 -3.05
CA VAL A 133 27.39 -20.60 -1.62
C VAL A 133 28.78 -21.19 -1.38
N SER A 134 29.20 -22.21 -2.18
CA SER A 134 30.48 -22.89 -1.98
C SER A 134 31.67 -22.05 -2.46
N SER A 135 31.59 -21.45 -3.66
CA SER A 135 32.67 -20.67 -4.23
C SER A 135 32.60 -19.18 -3.89
N ASN A 136 31.42 -18.70 -3.44
CA ASN A 136 31.11 -17.28 -3.23
C ASN A 136 31.22 -16.43 -4.52
N ASP A 137 31.13 -17.07 -5.70
CA ASP A 137 31.13 -16.40 -6.98
C ASP A 137 29.69 -16.09 -7.44
N VAL A 138 29.53 -14.96 -8.15
CA VAL A 138 28.26 -14.57 -8.76
C VAL A 138 28.22 -14.96 -10.23
N TYR A 139 27.12 -15.61 -10.63
CA TYR A 139 26.86 -16.05 -11.99
C TYR A 139 25.66 -15.31 -12.58
N ASP A 140 25.85 -14.80 -13.77
CA ASP A 140 24.80 -14.19 -14.60
C ASP A 140 24.52 -15.09 -15.81
N PHE A 141 23.56 -15.99 -15.65
CA PHE A 141 23.20 -16.93 -16.72
C PHE A 141 22.37 -16.27 -17.85
N THR A 142 21.90 -15.03 -17.65
CA THR A 142 21.22 -14.24 -18.69
C THR A 142 22.20 -13.49 -19.59
N GLU A 143 23.46 -13.33 -19.14
CA GLU A 143 24.51 -12.50 -19.78
C GLU A 143 24.10 -11.02 -19.93
N LYS A 144 23.02 -10.59 -19.23
CA LYS A 144 22.46 -9.22 -19.29
C LYS A 144 22.25 -8.61 -17.91
N GLY A 145 22.14 -9.41 -16.85
CA GLY A 145 21.70 -8.97 -15.53
C GLY A 145 22.65 -7.98 -14.87
N LEU A 146 23.97 -8.18 -14.98
CA LEU A 146 24.97 -7.27 -14.43
C LEU A 146 24.99 -5.94 -15.19
N ASP A 147 24.89 -5.98 -16.53
CA ASP A 147 24.80 -4.79 -17.37
C ASP A 147 23.48 -4.02 -17.12
N ASP A 148 22.36 -4.73 -16.99
CA ASP A 148 21.07 -4.11 -16.69
C ASP A 148 21.05 -3.45 -15.30
N LEU A 149 21.73 -4.03 -14.30
CA LEU A 149 21.93 -3.38 -12.99
C LEU A 149 22.74 -2.09 -13.12
N LYS A 150 23.85 -2.13 -13.85
CA LYS A 150 24.72 -0.97 -14.07
C LYS A 150 23.98 0.14 -14.82
N ASN A 151 23.18 -0.23 -15.83
CA ASN A 151 22.44 0.70 -16.67
C ASN A 151 21.07 1.08 -16.10
N LYS A 152 20.69 0.54 -14.94
CA LYS A 152 19.41 0.78 -14.27
C LYS A 152 18.21 0.39 -15.14
N VAL A 153 18.19 -0.82 -15.68
CA VAL A 153 17.18 -1.33 -16.61
C VAL A 153 16.45 -2.53 -16.00
N ILE A 154 15.14 -2.53 -16.08
CA ILE A 154 14.28 -3.70 -15.82
C ILE A 154 13.99 -4.38 -17.15
N ARG A 155 14.53 -5.56 -17.34
CA ARG A 155 14.38 -6.41 -18.53
C ARG A 155 13.94 -7.79 -18.10
N VAL A 156 13.05 -8.43 -18.84
CA VAL A 156 12.72 -9.84 -18.62
C VAL A 156 13.88 -10.77 -18.95
N THR A 157 13.90 -11.94 -18.32
CA THR A 157 14.99 -12.91 -18.49
C THR A 157 14.97 -13.65 -19.82
N ASN A 158 13.79 -13.79 -20.45
CA ASN A 158 13.60 -14.52 -21.69
C ASN A 158 13.70 -13.61 -22.91
N ASP A 159 14.31 -14.09 -24.00
CA ASP A 159 14.43 -13.34 -25.24
C ASP A 159 13.07 -13.08 -25.92
N ASN A 160 12.05 -13.87 -25.61
CA ASN A 160 10.67 -13.58 -25.94
C ASN A 160 9.92 -13.08 -24.70
N PRO A 161 9.75 -11.76 -24.50
CA PRO A 161 9.10 -11.21 -23.32
C PRO A 161 7.64 -11.63 -23.13
N ASP A 162 6.93 -11.97 -24.21
CA ASP A 162 5.54 -12.39 -24.13
C ASP A 162 5.38 -13.70 -23.34
N ILE A 163 6.37 -14.60 -23.37
CA ILE A 163 6.38 -15.84 -22.59
C ILE A 163 6.29 -15.49 -21.10
N ILE A 164 7.15 -14.60 -20.61
CA ILE A 164 7.25 -14.21 -19.20
C ILE A 164 5.92 -13.65 -18.65
N PHE A 165 5.24 -12.81 -19.43
CA PHE A 165 3.96 -12.24 -19.04
C PHE A 165 2.76 -13.15 -19.28
N SER A 166 2.87 -14.09 -20.20
CA SER A 166 1.84 -15.11 -20.39
C SER A 166 1.84 -16.17 -19.29
N GLU A 167 3.00 -16.50 -18.74
CA GLU A 167 3.14 -17.45 -17.63
C GLU A 167 2.59 -16.87 -16.31
N ASP A 168 3.02 -15.69 -15.89
CA ASP A 168 2.48 -14.98 -14.73
C ASP A 168 2.24 -13.51 -15.08
N PRO A 169 1.00 -13.13 -15.41
CA PRO A 169 0.67 -11.73 -15.73
C PRO A 169 0.95 -10.73 -14.60
N LEU A 170 1.01 -11.17 -13.34
CA LEU A 170 1.40 -10.30 -12.23
C LEU A 170 2.79 -9.68 -12.42
N ARG A 171 3.66 -10.33 -13.20
CA ARG A 171 4.98 -9.79 -13.54
C ARG A 171 4.91 -8.40 -14.20
N ILE A 172 3.76 -8.04 -14.82
CA ILE A 172 3.50 -6.67 -15.31
C ILE A 172 3.49 -5.67 -14.15
N CYS A 173 2.74 -5.93 -13.09
CA CYS A 173 2.72 -5.08 -11.90
C CYS A 173 4.07 -5.09 -11.18
N ARG A 174 4.75 -6.25 -11.14
CA ARG A 174 6.10 -6.39 -10.56
C ARG A 174 7.14 -5.55 -11.32
N ALA A 175 7.08 -5.46 -12.65
CA ALA A 175 7.96 -4.59 -13.45
C ALA A 175 7.80 -3.13 -13.02
N CYS A 176 6.56 -2.64 -12.92
CA CYS A 176 6.26 -1.28 -12.46
C CYS A 176 6.76 -1.06 -11.01
N ARG A 177 6.59 -2.06 -10.14
CA ARG A 177 7.09 -2.02 -8.76
C ARG A 177 8.62 -1.94 -8.70
N PHE A 178 9.33 -2.81 -9.40
CA PHE A 178 10.79 -2.77 -9.38
C PHE A 178 11.34 -1.48 -9.99
N ALA A 179 10.70 -0.97 -11.05
CA ALA A 179 11.06 0.32 -11.61
C ALA A 179 10.91 1.45 -10.58
N SER A 180 9.83 1.47 -9.80
CA SER A 180 9.60 2.50 -8.77
C SER A 180 10.44 2.30 -7.50
N GLN A 181 10.74 1.05 -7.12
CA GLN A 181 11.57 0.76 -5.95
C GLN A 181 13.05 1.03 -6.16
N LEU A 182 13.55 0.75 -7.36
CA LEU A 182 14.97 0.85 -7.69
C LEU A 182 15.32 2.15 -8.46
N GLY A 183 14.31 2.91 -8.89
CA GLY A 183 14.53 4.07 -9.76
C GLY A 183 14.99 3.68 -11.17
N PHE A 184 14.69 2.46 -11.63
CA PHE A 184 15.13 1.92 -12.92
C PHE A 184 14.09 2.18 -14.02
N ASP A 185 14.52 2.17 -15.27
CA ASP A 185 13.63 2.24 -16.42
C ASP A 185 13.31 0.85 -16.95
N ILE A 186 12.13 0.69 -17.56
CA ILE A 186 11.74 -0.59 -18.17
C ILE A 186 12.23 -0.60 -19.62
N GLU A 187 12.90 -1.69 -20.01
CA GLU A 187 13.39 -1.90 -21.38
C GLU A 187 12.22 -1.87 -22.37
N LYS A 188 12.47 -1.30 -23.56
CA LYS A 188 11.40 -0.98 -24.55
C LYS A 188 10.57 -2.19 -24.98
N GLU A 189 11.22 -3.31 -25.31
CA GLU A 189 10.50 -4.50 -25.76
C GLU A 189 9.78 -5.19 -24.60
N THR A 190 10.37 -5.20 -23.41
CA THR A 190 9.72 -5.61 -22.16
C THR A 190 8.44 -4.80 -21.93
N PHE A 191 8.50 -3.46 -22.05
CA PHE A 191 7.32 -2.60 -21.89
C PHE A 191 6.27 -2.79 -22.98
N ALA A 192 6.69 -3.02 -24.23
CA ALA A 192 5.76 -3.35 -25.31
C ALA A 192 5.03 -4.68 -25.08
N ALA A 193 5.73 -5.69 -24.58
CA ALA A 193 5.15 -6.98 -24.22
C ALA A 193 4.18 -6.86 -23.03
N MET A 194 4.48 -6.00 -22.03
CA MET A 194 3.53 -5.71 -20.95
C MET A 194 2.20 -5.23 -21.52
N LYS A 195 2.21 -4.28 -22.46
CA LYS A 195 0.99 -3.77 -23.12
C LYS A 195 0.23 -4.85 -23.89
N ARG A 196 0.92 -5.74 -24.60
CA ARG A 196 0.30 -6.83 -25.35
C ARG A 196 -0.42 -7.83 -24.43
N ASN A 197 0.14 -8.07 -23.24
CA ASN A 197 -0.34 -9.10 -22.30
C ASN A 197 -1.17 -8.55 -21.14
N VAL A 198 -1.39 -7.24 -21.05
CA VAL A 198 -2.05 -6.57 -19.91
C VAL A 198 -3.45 -7.11 -19.60
N HIS A 199 -4.22 -7.50 -20.64
CA HIS A 199 -5.56 -8.07 -20.48
C HIS A 199 -5.57 -9.36 -19.65
N ARG A 200 -4.45 -10.09 -19.59
CA ARG A 200 -4.32 -11.31 -18.78
C ARG A 200 -4.28 -11.04 -17.28
N LEU A 201 -4.18 -9.79 -16.83
CA LEU A 201 -4.29 -9.47 -15.40
C LEU A 201 -5.65 -9.86 -14.82
N GLU A 202 -6.69 -10.04 -15.64
CA GLU A 202 -8.01 -10.52 -15.22
C GLU A 202 -7.97 -11.87 -14.49
N ILE A 203 -7.00 -12.74 -14.83
CA ILE A 203 -6.84 -14.05 -14.17
C ILE A 203 -6.03 -13.96 -12.85
N VAL A 204 -5.44 -12.81 -12.51
CA VAL A 204 -4.67 -12.62 -11.28
C VAL A 204 -5.61 -12.31 -10.12
N SER A 205 -5.38 -12.91 -8.95
CA SER A 205 -6.19 -12.61 -7.78
C SER A 205 -6.01 -11.16 -7.32
N ALA A 206 -7.09 -10.56 -6.84
CA ALA A 206 -7.10 -9.17 -6.41
C ALA A 206 -6.10 -8.91 -5.25
N GLU A 207 -5.91 -9.88 -4.37
CA GLU A 207 -4.96 -9.80 -3.25
C GLU A 207 -3.50 -9.67 -3.74
N ARG A 208 -3.14 -10.41 -4.81
CA ARG A 208 -1.79 -10.31 -5.40
C ARG A 208 -1.59 -8.94 -6.07
N ILE A 209 -2.58 -8.45 -6.80
CA ILE A 209 -2.55 -7.11 -7.43
C ILE A 209 -2.45 -6.03 -6.34
N GLN A 210 -3.28 -6.11 -5.30
CA GLN A 210 -3.28 -5.19 -4.16
C GLN A 210 -1.90 -5.14 -3.48
N SER A 211 -1.28 -6.31 -3.26
CA SER A 211 0.05 -6.39 -2.66
C SER A 211 1.11 -5.65 -3.49
N GLU A 212 1.08 -5.78 -4.82
CA GLU A 212 2.01 -5.05 -5.70
C GLU A 212 1.71 -3.54 -5.72
N LEU A 213 0.44 -3.13 -5.78
CA LEU A 213 0.02 -1.73 -5.71
C LEU A 213 0.48 -1.08 -4.40
N ASN A 214 0.30 -1.75 -3.27
CA ASN A 214 0.74 -1.27 -1.97
C ASN A 214 2.26 -1.05 -1.93
N LYS A 215 3.03 -2.00 -2.48
CA LYS A 215 4.49 -1.88 -2.57
C LYS A 215 4.94 -0.76 -3.52
N ILE A 216 4.18 -0.47 -4.57
CA ILE A 216 4.40 0.67 -5.46
C ILE A 216 4.17 1.97 -4.69
N LEU A 217 3.02 2.11 -4.01
CA LEU A 217 2.68 3.31 -3.27
C LEU A 217 3.66 3.61 -2.12
N MET A 218 4.26 2.58 -1.53
CA MET A 218 5.25 2.70 -0.45
C MET A 218 6.71 2.71 -0.96
N SER A 219 6.92 2.77 -2.27
CA SER A 219 8.27 2.83 -2.87
C SER A 219 8.86 4.24 -2.82
N PRO A 220 10.18 4.40 -3.07
CA PRO A 220 10.82 5.70 -3.19
C PRO A 220 10.26 6.58 -4.33
N GLU A 221 9.76 5.99 -5.41
CA GLU A 221 9.21 6.71 -6.57
C GLU A 221 7.76 6.25 -6.89
N PRO A 222 6.77 6.48 -5.98
CA PRO A 222 5.42 5.93 -6.15
C PRO A 222 4.73 6.47 -7.41
N VAL A 223 4.92 7.74 -7.75
CA VAL A 223 4.35 8.35 -8.96
C VAL A 223 4.85 7.65 -10.21
N LYS A 224 6.16 7.36 -10.31
CA LYS A 224 6.74 6.61 -11.42
C LYS A 224 6.06 5.25 -11.59
N GLY A 225 5.88 4.52 -10.49
CA GLY A 225 5.24 3.21 -10.52
C GLY A 225 3.78 3.25 -10.97
N VAL A 226 3.00 4.20 -10.46
CA VAL A 226 1.59 4.39 -10.83
C VAL A 226 1.45 4.86 -12.29
N GLU A 227 2.32 5.78 -12.75
CA GLU A 227 2.35 6.20 -14.16
C GLU A 227 2.74 5.05 -15.11
N LEU A 228 3.64 4.16 -14.70
CA LEU A 228 3.98 2.97 -15.48
C LEU A 228 2.79 2.00 -15.58
N LEU A 229 2.04 1.78 -14.47
CA LEU A 229 0.80 0.99 -14.47
C LEU A 229 -0.23 1.56 -15.44
N LYS A 230 -0.44 2.87 -15.44
CA LYS A 230 -1.31 3.58 -16.39
C LYS A 230 -0.82 3.40 -17.82
N ASN A 231 0.46 3.72 -18.07
CA ASN A 231 1.02 3.77 -19.42
C ASN A 231 1.09 2.39 -20.10
N CYS A 232 1.13 1.30 -19.33
CA CYS A 232 0.99 -0.06 -19.88
C CYS A 232 -0.45 -0.57 -19.92
N GLY A 233 -1.43 0.17 -19.37
CA GLY A 233 -2.85 -0.20 -19.32
C GLY A 233 -3.20 -1.14 -18.17
N ALA A 234 -2.29 -1.37 -17.22
CA ALA A 234 -2.53 -2.25 -16.10
C ALA A 234 -3.47 -1.62 -15.05
N LEU A 235 -3.38 -0.31 -14.85
CA LEU A 235 -4.17 0.37 -13.82
C LEU A 235 -5.68 0.22 -14.08
N GLU A 236 -6.11 0.33 -15.32
CA GLU A 236 -7.51 0.20 -15.72
C GLU A 236 -8.06 -1.23 -15.63
N GLN A 237 -7.19 -2.25 -15.58
CA GLN A 237 -7.65 -3.64 -15.39
C GLN A 237 -8.23 -3.86 -13.99
N PHE A 238 -7.77 -3.12 -12.99
CA PHE A 238 -8.24 -3.30 -11.61
C PHE A 238 -8.88 -2.04 -11.01
N ILE A 239 -8.61 -0.84 -11.54
CA ILE A 239 -9.28 0.43 -11.18
C ILE A 239 -9.68 1.17 -12.48
N PRO A 240 -10.70 0.67 -13.21
CA PRO A 240 -11.14 1.26 -14.49
C PRO A 240 -11.63 2.71 -14.34
N GLU A 241 -12.06 3.11 -13.14
CA GLU A 241 -12.54 4.46 -12.82
C GLU A 241 -11.50 5.55 -13.08
N PHE A 242 -10.19 5.21 -13.11
CA PHE A 242 -9.17 6.20 -13.41
C PHE A 242 -9.15 6.67 -14.85
N LYS A 243 -9.66 5.87 -15.78
CA LYS A 243 -9.64 6.20 -17.23
C LYS A 243 -10.19 7.60 -17.50
N ASP A 244 -11.28 7.94 -16.84
CA ASP A 244 -11.96 9.22 -17.05
C ASP A 244 -11.19 10.41 -16.42
N THR A 245 -10.33 10.17 -15.43
CA THR A 245 -9.54 11.21 -14.79
C THR A 245 -8.41 11.74 -15.68
N TYR A 246 -7.92 10.95 -16.65
CA TYR A 246 -6.74 11.28 -17.46
C TYR A 246 -6.95 12.52 -18.36
N SER A 247 -8.17 12.71 -18.82
CA SER A 247 -8.56 13.85 -19.67
C SER A 247 -9.52 14.81 -18.99
N LEU A 248 -9.95 14.52 -17.75
CA LEU A 248 -10.89 15.36 -17.02
C LEU A 248 -10.22 16.64 -16.58
N THR A 249 -10.53 17.74 -17.28
CA THR A 249 -9.97 19.07 -16.98
C THR A 249 -10.56 19.65 -15.71
N GLN A 250 -9.72 20.31 -14.93
CA GLN A 250 -10.07 21.01 -13.70
C GLN A 250 -10.38 22.50 -13.93
N ASN A 251 -10.66 23.22 -12.85
CA ASN A 251 -10.86 24.65 -12.88
C ASN A 251 -9.52 25.41 -12.73
N LYS A 252 -9.54 26.73 -12.89
CA LYS A 252 -8.38 27.63 -12.84
C LYS A 252 -7.63 27.68 -11.51
N TYR A 253 -8.10 26.98 -10.47
CA TYR A 253 -7.46 26.94 -9.15
C TYR A 253 -6.35 25.91 -9.06
N HIS A 254 -6.20 25.06 -10.08
CA HIS A 254 -5.19 24.03 -10.18
C HIS A 254 -4.18 24.45 -11.26
N ASP A 255 -2.88 24.31 -10.99
CA ASP A 255 -1.82 24.49 -11.97
C ASP A 255 -1.74 23.28 -12.93
N TYR A 256 -2.43 22.19 -12.57
CA TYR A 256 -2.51 20.95 -13.33
C TYR A 256 -3.76 20.95 -14.20
N ASN A 257 -3.61 20.55 -15.46
CA ASN A 257 -4.71 20.58 -16.41
C ASN A 257 -5.77 19.52 -16.10
N THR A 258 -5.36 18.35 -15.60
CA THR A 258 -6.26 17.22 -15.39
C THR A 258 -6.36 16.80 -13.91
N VAL A 259 -7.44 16.07 -13.58
CA VAL A 259 -7.62 15.45 -12.26
C VAL A 259 -6.49 14.45 -11.99
N TRP A 260 -6.05 13.72 -13.01
CA TRP A 260 -4.95 12.77 -12.89
C TRP A 260 -3.64 13.42 -12.48
N GLU A 261 -3.22 14.49 -13.17
CA GLU A 261 -1.99 15.20 -12.86
C GLU A 261 -1.98 15.76 -11.43
N HIS A 262 -3.11 16.32 -10.99
CA HIS A 262 -3.29 16.75 -9.61
C HIS A 262 -3.17 15.57 -8.63
N THR A 263 -3.85 14.45 -8.91
CA THR A 263 -3.80 13.25 -8.08
C THR A 263 -2.37 12.75 -7.92
N MET A 264 -1.58 12.71 -9.00
CA MET A 264 -0.17 12.33 -8.93
C MET A 264 0.65 13.27 -8.05
N LYS A 265 0.37 14.58 -8.08
CA LYS A 265 1.04 15.54 -7.20
C LYS A 265 0.65 15.35 -5.73
N VAL A 266 -0.61 15.02 -5.44
CA VAL A 266 -1.04 14.69 -4.09
C VAL A 266 -0.38 13.39 -3.59
N VAL A 267 -0.25 12.37 -4.44
CA VAL A 267 0.50 11.14 -4.13
C VAL A 267 1.96 11.43 -3.81
N GLU A 268 2.63 12.28 -4.61
CA GLU A 268 4.01 12.72 -4.37
C GLU A 268 4.15 13.41 -3.00
N ASN A 269 3.29 14.39 -2.71
CA ASN A 269 3.31 15.13 -1.45
C ASN A 269 2.93 14.26 -0.24
N ALA A 270 2.09 13.23 -0.42
CA ALA A 270 1.68 12.31 0.64
C ALA A 270 2.79 11.34 1.07
N GLN A 271 3.78 11.09 0.21
CA GLN A 271 4.86 10.13 0.45
C GLN A 271 5.64 10.41 1.74
N ILE A 272 5.83 11.67 2.11
CA ILE A 272 6.58 12.07 3.31
C ILE A 272 6.01 11.51 4.62
N TYR A 273 4.73 11.13 4.64
CA TYR A 273 4.07 10.60 5.82
C TYR A 273 4.34 9.10 6.05
N GLY A 274 4.82 8.37 5.05
CA GLY A 274 5.18 6.96 5.17
C GLY A 274 4.04 6.03 5.62
N ASP A 275 2.79 6.40 5.35
CA ASP A 275 1.58 5.66 5.75
C ASP A 275 0.78 5.20 4.53
N LEU A 276 0.61 3.88 4.38
CA LEU A 276 -0.09 3.29 3.24
C LEU A 276 -1.55 3.76 3.13
N THR A 277 -2.23 3.96 4.27
CA THR A 277 -3.63 4.41 4.27
C THR A 277 -3.74 5.83 3.72
N VAL A 278 -2.76 6.70 4.07
CA VAL A 278 -2.65 8.05 3.51
C VAL A 278 -2.37 7.99 2.00
N MET A 279 -1.46 7.12 1.56
CA MET A 279 -1.13 6.96 0.13
C MET A 279 -2.32 6.46 -0.69
N LEU A 280 -3.08 5.47 -0.18
CA LEU A 280 -4.31 5.00 -0.82
C LEU A 280 -5.38 6.10 -0.87
N ALA A 281 -5.53 6.87 0.20
CA ALA A 281 -6.45 8.00 0.24
C ALA A 281 -6.02 9.11 -0.73
N ALA A 282 -4.73 9.41 -0.83
CA ALA A 282 -4.18 10.37 -1.78
C ALA A 282 -4.44 9.95 -3.24
N LEU A 283 -4.27 8.66 -3.55
CA LEU A 283 -4.57 8.12 -4.88
C LEU A 283 -6.06 8.23 -5.24
N LEU A 284 -6.98 8.09 -4.27
CA LEU A 284 -8.42 7.98 -4.51
C LEU A 284 -9.22 9.24 -4.13
N HIS A 285 -8.60 10.31 -3.56
CA HIS A 285 -9.32 11.44 -2.95
C HIS A 285 -10.26 12.14 -3.92
N ASP A 286 -9.86 12.29 -5.16
CA ASP A 286 -10.56 13.03 -6.19
C ASP A 286 -11.28 12.15 -7.23
N ILE A 287 -11.34 10.84 -7.03
CA ILE A 287 -11.97 9.90 -7.99
C ILE A 287 -13.44 10.24 -8.24
N GLY A 288 -14.14 10.81 -7.27
CA GLY A 288 -15.54 11.24 -7.39
C GLY A 288 -15.78 12.42 -8.33
N LYS A 289 -14.72 13.12 -8.78
CA LYS A 289 -14.83 14.20 -9.77
C LYS A 289 -15.32 13.71 -11.12
N THR A 290 -15.08 12.44 -11.46
CA THR A 290 -15.55 11.83 -12.71
C THR A 290 -17.08 11.83 -12.81
N GLU A 291 -17.78 11.54 -11.71
CA GLU A 291 -19.22 11.43 -11.62
C GLU A 291 -19.93 12.77 -11.31
N THR A 292 -19.19 13.75 -10.76
CA THR A 292 -19.79 14.98 -10.23
C THR A 292 -19.52 16.21 -11.06
N ARG A 293 -18.83 16.06 -12.19
CA ARG A 293 -18.53 17.18 -13.10
C ARG A 293 -19.80 17.86 -13.61
N ARG A 294 -19.90 19.17 -13.38
CA ARG A 294 -20.96 20.03 -13.94
C ARG A 294 -20.34 21.27 -14.57
N ILE A 295 -20.91 21.69 -15.69
CA ILE A 295 -20.48 22.89 -16.42
C ILE A 295 -21.62 23.90 -16.38
N HIS A 296 -21.34 25.08 -15.83
CA HIS A 296 -22.24 26.21 -15.82
C HIS A 296 -21.55 27.42 -16.48
N GLY A 297 -21.85 27.68 -17.77
CA GLY A 297 -21.10 28.62 -18.59
C GLY A 297 -19.64 28.21 -18.68
N ASP A 298 -18.70 29.10 -18.32
CA ASP A 298 -17.26 28.84 -18.33
C ASP A 298 -16.74 28.19 -17.03
N LYS A 299 -17.64 27.86 -16.09
CA LYS A 299 -17.24 27.32 -14.77
C LYS A 299 -17.43 25.80 -14.72
N VAL A 300 -16.36 25.11 -14.39
CA VAL A 300 -16.38 23.68 -14.07
C VAL A 300 -16.50 23.54 -12.55
N GLN A 301 -17.44 22.72 -12.08
CA GLN A 301 -17.69 22.44 -10.67
C GLN A 301 -17.80 20.94 -10.42
N PHE A 302 -17.39 20.50 -9.22
CA PHE A 302 -17.40 19.12 -8.76
C PHE A 302 -18.10 19.04 -7.40
N ILE A 303 -19.41 19.35 -7.38
CA ILE A 303 -20.16 19.47 -6.13
C ILE A 303 -20.34 18.09 -5.48
N MET A 304 -19.96 18.00 -4.19
CA MET A 304 -20.02 16.77 -3.37
C MET A 304 -19.15 15.61 -3.89
N HIS A 305 -18.08 15.90 -4.67
CA HIS A 305 -17.17 14.87 -5.15
C HIS A 305 -16.52 14.07 -4.01
N GLU A 306 -16.31 14.68 -2.85
CA GLU A 306 -15.78 14.03 -1.65
C GLU A 306 -16.72 12.96 -1.11
N ASN A 307 -18.04 13.13 -1.23
CA ASN A 307 -19.01 12.14 -0.77
C ASN A 307 -19.15 10.98 -1.79
N VAL A 308 -19.25 11.32 -3.07
CA VAL A 308 -19.30 10.33 -4.16
C VAL A 308 -17.98 9.55 -4.19
N GLY A 309 -16.85 10.26 -4.16
CA GLY A 309 -15.51 9.66 -4.13
C GLY A 309 -15.29 8.72 -2.95
N ALA A 310 -15.80 9.05 -1.76
CA ALA A 310 -15.73 8.16 -0.61
C ALA A 310 -16.46 6.83 -0.84
N THR A 311 -17.59 6.84 -1.54
CA THR A 311 -18.32 5.63 -1.91
C THR A 311 -17.55 4.84 -2.98
N MET A 312 -17.07 5.52 -4.03
CA MET A 312 -16.25 4.89 -5.08
C MET A 312 -14.97 4.27 -4.50
N ALA A 313 -14.24 4.99 -3.63
CA ALA A 313 -13.05 4.48 -2.95
C ALA A 313 -13.34 3.22 -2.13
N GLN A 314 -14.48 3.18 -1.41
CA GLN A 314 -14.91 1.99 -0.69
C GLN A 314 -15.11 0.79 -1.63
N GLU A 315 -15.77 0.96 -2.77
CA GLU A 315 -16.04 -0.14 -3.71
C GLU A 315 -14.74 -0.59 -4.42
N ILE A 316 -13.86 0.32 -4.78
CA ILE A 316 -12.53 0.02 -5.34
C ILE A 316 -11.72 -0.82 -4.35
N LEU A 317 -11.60 -0.39 -3.10
CA LEU A 317 -10.81 -1.09 -2.09
C LEU A 317 -11.40 -2.46 -1.71
N LYS A 318 -12.73 -2.62 -1.71
CA LYS A 318 -13.39 -3.93 -1.56
C LYS A 318 -13.05 -4.86 -2.73
N ARG A 319 -13.09 -4.36 -3.97
CA ARG A 319 -12.72 -5.12 -5.17
C ARG A 319 -11.27 -5.57 -5.10
N LEU A 320 -10.37 -4.72 -4.59
CA LEU A 320 -8.97 -5.02 -4.35
C LEU A 320 -8.73 -5.89 -3.11
N LYS A 321 -9.78 -6.29 -2.37
CA LYS A 321 -9.69 -7.13 -1.15
C LYS A 321 -8.84 -6.52 -0.03
N CYS A 322 -8.87 -5.19 0.12
CA CYS A 322 -8.29 -4.53 1.28
C CYS A 322 -9.05 -4.92 2.57
N ASP A 323 -8.38 -4.84 3.70
CA ASP A 323 -9.00 -5.08 5.00
C ASP A 323 -10.02 -3.99 5.37
N ASN A 324 -10.98 -4.36 6.23
CA ASN A 324 -12.09 -3.49 6.59
C ASN A 324 -11.66 -2.20 7.31
N LEU A 325 -10.54 -2.23 8.05
CA LEU A 325 -10.02 -1.05 8.73
C LEU A 325 -9.48 -0.04 7.73
N THR A 326 -8.66 -0.49 6.79
CA THR A 326 -8.13 0.33 5.68
C THR A 326 -9.27 0.91 4.85
N ILE A 327 -10.27 0.11 4.47
CA ILE A 327 -11.44 0.57 3.70
C ILE A 327 -12.19 1.68 4.45
N ARG A 328 -12.45 1.49 5.74
CA ARG A 328 -13.16 2.46 6.60
C ARG A 328 -12.38 3.77 6.70
N ASP A 329 -11.09 3.69 6.96
CA ASP A 329 -10.23 4.84 7.20
C ASP A 329 -10.03 5.65 5.91
N VAL A 330 -9.73 5.01 4.78
CA VAL A 330 -9.63 5.68 3.47
C VAL A 330 -10.94 6.35 3.08
N LYS A 331 -12.08 5.64 3.22
CA LYS A 331 -13.40 6.22 2.97
C LYS A 331 -13.64 7.49 3.79
N PHE A 332 -13.30 7.45 5.08
CA PHE A 332 -13.44 8.60 5.97
C PHE A 332 -12.53 9.75 5.54
N MET A 333 -11.29 9.47 5.19
CA MET A 333 -10.31 10.46 4.73
C MET A 333 -10.75 11.12 3.43
N VAL A 334 -11.15 10.34 2.43
CA VAL A 334 -11.67 10.85 1.14
C VAL A 334 -12.89 11.73 1.36
N LYS A 335 -13.83 11.32 2.23
CA LYS A 335 -14.99 12.13 2.57
C LYS A 335 -14.64 13.48 3.20
N ASN A 336 -13.56 13.56 3.93
CA ASN A 336 -13.20 14.74 4.74
C ASN A 336 -12.04 15.57 4.19
N HIS A 337 -11.45 15.24 3.01
CA HIS A 337 -10.28 15.96 2.50
C HIS A 337 -10.56 17.44 2.22
N MET A 338 -11.80 17.80 1.88
CA MET A 338 -12.23 19.18 1.63
C MET A 338 -12.65 19.97 2.89
N ARG A 339 -12.61 19.31 4.09
CA ARG A 339 -13.26 19.81 5.29
C ARG A 339 -12.90 21.23 5.71
N PHE A 340 -11.66 21.61 5.52
CA PHE A 340 -11.16 22.92 5.97
C PHE A 340 -10.89 23.90 4.83
N LYS A 341 -11.16 23.57 3.59
CA LYS A 341 -10.88 24.42 2.41
C LYS A 341 -11.50 25.82 2.51
N SER A 342 -12.72 25.94 3.09
CA SER A 342 -13.41 27.24 3.24
C SER A 342 -12.71 28.24 4.20
N PHE A 343 -11.79 27.75 5.04
CA PHE A 343 -11.02 28.60 5.95
C PHE A 343 -9.75 29.19 5.30
N GLY A 344 -9.41 28.74 4.07
CA GLY A 344 -8.16 29.11 3.43
C GLY A 344 -6.96 28.72 4.30
N ASP A 345 -5.91 29.53 4.30
CA ASP A 345 -4.70 29.29 5.11
C ASP A 345 -4.84 29.73 6.58
N ASN A 346 -6.08 29.98 7.05
CA ASN A 346 -6.36 30.36 8.43
C ASN A 346 -6.69 29.14 9.29
N THR A 347 -6.59 29.33 10.62
CA THR A 347 -7.03 28.30 11.59
C THR A 347 -8.56 28.20 11.57
N PRO A 348 -9.12 26.99 11.44
CA PRO A 348 -10.56 26.77 11.60
C PRO A 348 -11.02 27.13 13.02
N SER A 349 -12.33 27.40 13.19
CA SER A 349 -12.88 27.67 14.52
C SER A 349 -12.70 26.46 15.45
N ASP A 350 -12.51 26.70 16.74
CA ASP A 350 -12.40 25.64 17.78
C ASP A 350 -13.59 24.68 17.74
N LYS A 351 -14.80 25.18 17.47
CA LYS A 351 -15.98 24.36 17.26
C LYS A 351 -15.78 23.35 16.13
N SER A 352 -15.21 23.77 15.01
CA SER A 352 -14.95 22.91 13.85
C SER A 352 -13.88 21.86 14.18
N LEU A 353 -12.84 22.26 14.92
CA LEU A 353 -11.78 21.36 15.37
C LEU A 353 -12.29 20.31 16.35
N ARG A 354 -13.06 20.73 17.41
CA ARG A 354 -13.66 19.79 18.35
C ARG A 354 -14.55 18.75 17.65
N LYS A 355 -15.40 19.23 16.73
CA LYS A 355 -16.26 18.35 15.95
C LYS A 355 -15.45 17.34 15.14
N PHE A 356 -14.36 17.76 14.50
CA PHE A 356 -13.53 16.88 13.68
C PHE A 356 -12.76 15.86 14.53
N GLN A 357 -12.15 16.28 15.65
CA GLN A 357 -11.52 15.37 16.61
C GLN A 357 -12.49 14.27 17.07
N TYR A 358 -13.71 14.66 17.46
CA TYR A 358 -14.76 13.73 17.89
C TYR A 358 -15.17 12.74 16.79
N GLU A 359 -15.32 13.20 15.55
CA GLU A 359 -15.69 12.38 14.41
C GLU A 359 -14.58 11.38 14.04
N CYS A 360 -13.31 11.75 14.19
CA CYS A 360 -12.17 10.86 13.98
C CYS A 360 -12.08 9.76 15.04
N LYS A 361 -12.62 9.95 16.25
CA LYS A 361 -12.64 9.02 17.40
C LYS A 361 -11.27 8.58 17.94
N ASN A 362 -10.19 8.78 17.22
CA ASN A 362 -8.84 8.51 17.65
C ASN A 362 -7.86 9.47 16.96
N LYS A 363 -6.73 9.70 17.64
CA LYS A 363 -5.69 10.60 17.16
C LYS A 363 -5.05 10.11 15.86
N GLY A 364 -4.85 8.80 15.70
CA GLY A 364 -4.20 8.25 14.50
C GLY A 364 -4.99 8.53 13.22
N LEU A 365 -6.32 8.38 13.23
CA LEU A 365 -7.17 8.71 12.07
C LEU A 365 -7.20 10.23 11.81
N TYR A 366 -7.21 11.05 12.87
CA TYR A 366 -7.13 12.51 12.76
C TYR A 366 -5.83 12.95 12.07
N ASP A 367 -4.69 12.42 12.53
CA ASP A 367 -3.37 12.74 11.97
C ASP A 367 -3.28 12.32 10.48
N ARG A 368 -3.80 11.13 10.12
CA ARG A 368 -3.91 10.67 8.72
C ARG A 368 -4.79 11.58 7.86
N CYS A 369 -5.94 12.04 8.39
CA CYS A 369 -6.78 12.98 7.67
C CYS A 369 -6.06 14.30 7.42
N LEU A 370 -5.35 14.83 8.42
CA LEU A 370 -4.57 16.05 8.27
C LEU A 370 -3.42 15.86 7.28
N ALA A 371 -2.78 14.69 7.25
CA ALA A 371 -1.75 14.35 6.27
C ALA A 371 -2.28 14.42 4.83
N LEU A 372 -3.45 13.83 4.57
CA LEU A 372 -4.10 13.92 3.26
C LEU A 372 -4.46 15.36 2.90
N ILE A 373 -5.10 16.11 3.84
CA ILE A 373 -5.47 17.51 3.62
C ILE A 373 -4.23 18.36 3.33
N HIS A 374 -3.12 18.12 4.02
CA HIS A 374 -1.87 18.85 3.78
C HIS A 374 -1.29 18.53 2.41
N ALA A 375 -1.21 17.24 2.04
CA ALA A 375 -0.74 16.83 0.73
C ALA A 375 -1.55 17.45 -0.41
N ASP A 376 -2.88 17.47 -0.28
CA ASP A 376 -3.79 18.13 -1.23
C ASP A 376 -3.59 19.65 -1.24
N ASN A 377 -3.50 20.30 -0.08
CA ASN A 377 -3.26 21.73 0.03
C ASN A 377 -1.96 22.18 -0.67
N LEU A 378 -0.89 21.38 -0.55
CA LEU A 378 0.39 21.64 -1.20
C LEU A 378 0.38 21.36 -2.71
N SER A 379 -0.65 20.70 -3.22
CA SER A 379 -0.79 20.32 -4.62
C SER A 379 -1.60 21.32 -5.45
N HIS A 380 -1.88 22.49 -4.93
CA HIS A 380 -2.52 23.58 -5.66
C HIS A 380 -1.47 24.55 -6.19
N GLY A 381 -1.88 25.35 -7.20
CA GLY A 381 -1.01 26.40 -7.71
C GLY A 381 -0.58 27.38 -6.61
N GLU A 382 0.59 28.00 -6.77
CA GLU A 382 1.23 28.84 -5.76
C GLU A 382 0.25 29.83 -5.09
N LYS A 383 -0.63 30.44 -5.88
CA LYS A 383 -1.65 31.39 -5.40
C LYS A 383 -2.74 30.75 -4.53
N TYR A 384 -2.98 29.45 -4.66
CA TYR A 384 -4.08 28.72 -4.00
C TYR A 384 -3.58 27.63 -3.05
N CYS A 385 -2.26 27.49 -2.95
CA CYS A 385 -1.61 26.61 -1.99
C CYS A 385 -1.90 27.08 -0.55
N LEU A 386 -2.12 26.13 0.36
CA LEU A 386 -2.44 26.40 1.77
C LEU A 386 -1.42 25.72 2.71
N PRO A 387 -0.14 26.13 2.66
CA PRO A 387 0.93 25.43 3.35
C PRO A 387 0.84 25.52 4.88
N MET A 388 0.26 26.62 5.40
CA MET A 388 0.19 26.86 6.83
C MET A 388 -1.12 26.42 7.49
N GLN A 389 -2.12 25.98 6.73
CA GLN A 389 -3.42 25.59 7.28
C GLN A 389 -3.28 24.41 8.25
N VAL A 390 -2.66 23.30 7.82
CA VAL A 390 -2.51 22.09 8.66
C VAL A 390 -1.55 22.33 9.83
N PRO A 391 -0.37 22.95 9.67
CA PRO A 391 0.47 23.34 10.82
C PRO A 391 -0.27 24.16 11.87
N LYS A 392 -1.11 25.13 11.47
CA LYS A 392 -1.92 25.93 12.39
C LYS A 392 -3.00 25.08 13.09
N ILE A 393 -3.65 24.16 12.36
CA ILE A 393 -4.63 23.23 12.94
C ILE A 393 -3.96 22.35 14.00
N MET A 394 -2.77 21.80 13.71
CA MET A 394 -2.03 20.96 14.64
C MET A 394 -1.62 21.72 15.91
N ALA A 395 -1.08 22.94 15.75
CA ALA A 395 -0.71 23.78 16.87
C ALA A 395 -1.93 24.09 17.76
N ARG A 396 -3.06 24.50 17.16
CA ARG A 396 -4.30 24.78 17.91
C ARG A 396 -4.85 23.54 18.60
N THR A 397 -4.78 22.37 17.95
CA THR A 397 -5.20 21.10 18.55
C THR A 397 -4.40 20.77 19.81
N VAL A 398 -3.08 20.97 19.78
CA VAL A 398 -2.21 20.75 20.96
C VAL A 398 -2.60 21.69 22.10
N GLU A 399 -2.82 22.97 21.82
CA GLU A 399 -3.29 23.95 22.83
C GLU A 399 -4.63 23.53 23.45
N MET A 400 -5.61 23.10 22.61
CA MET A 400 -6.92 22.65 23.10
C MET A 400 -6.82 21.43 24.02
N ILE A 401 -5.98 20.46 23.66
CA ILE A 401 -5.72 19.26 24.50
C ILE A 401 -5.09 19.68 25.83
N HIS A 402 -4.08 20.58 25.80
CA HIS A 402 -3.44 21.11 27.00
C HIS A 402 -4.44 21.84 27.91
N ASP A 403 -5.43 22.55 27.35
CA ASP A 403 -6.50 23.24 28.08
C ASP A 403 -7.60 22.29 28.58
N GLY A 404 -7.43 20.98 28.41
CA GLY A 404 -8.38 19.94 28.84
C GLY A 404 -9.57 19.75 27.87
N GLU A 405 -9.46 20.21 26.64
CA GLU A 405 -10.48 20.07 25.60
C GLU A 405 -10.18 18.90 24.62
N ASP A 406 -9.74 17.75 25.14
CA ASP A 406 -9.51 16.56 24.33
C ASP A 406 -10.86 15.91 23.91
N MET A 407 -11.14 15.94 22.61
CA MET A 407 -12.36 15.38 22.05
C MET A 407 -12.19 13.96 21.48
N PHE A 408 -10.96 13.42 21.43
CA PHE A 408 -10.72 12.06 20.92
C PHE A 408 -11.25 10.99 21.88
N GLU A 409 -11.13 11.22 23.18
CA GLU A 409 -11.59 10.34 24.25
C GLU A 409 -12.86 10.83 24.92
N PHE A 410 -13.46 11.90 24.36
CA PHE A 410 -14.64 12.52 24.98
C PHE A 410 -15.82 11.53 25.07
N LYS A 411 -16.34 11.41 26.28
CA LYS A 411 -17.59 10.67 26.58
C LYS A 411 -18.54 11.61 27.33
N LEU A 412 -19.80 11.60 26.92
CA LEU A 412 -20.81 12.30 27.70
C LEU A 412 -20.86 11.74 29.12
N PRO A 413 -20.95 12.59 30.16
CA PRO A 413 -20.97 12.14 31.55
C PRO A 413 -22.34 11.59 31.98
N VAL A 414 -23.22 11.27 31.02
CA VAL A 414 -24.55 10.70 31.21
C VAL A 414 -24.75 9.49 30.30
N THR A 415 -25.43 8.45 30.85
CA THR A 415 -25.80 7.26 30.09
C THR A 415 -27.17 7.39 29.42
N GLY A 416 -27.50 6.49 28.49
CA GLY A 416 -28.80 6.44 27.87
C GLY A 416 -29.93 6.15 28.91
N GLU A 417 -29.66 5.34 29.93
CA GLU A 417 -30.61 5.03 31.03
C GLU A 417 -30.90 6.27 31.85
N GLU A 418 -29.89 7.05 32.21
CA GLU A 418 -30.08 8.30 32.97
C GLU A 418 -30.85 9.35 32.16
N ILE A 419 -30.64 9.38 30.82
CA ILE A 419 -31.42 10.24 29.92
C ILE A 419 -32.89 9.79 29.91
N MET A 420 -33.16 8.48 29.79
CA MET A 420 -34.50 7.94 29.82
C MET A 420 -35.24 8.28 31.14
N GLU A 421 -34.55 8.12 32.28
CA GLU A 421 -35.12 8.46 33.59
C GLU A 421 -35.41 9.98 33.69
N ALA A 422 -34.46 10.84 33.29
CA ALA A 422 -34.61 12.28 33.37
C ALA A 422 -35.73 12.84 32.47
N ARG A 423 -35.99 12.16 31.34
CA ARG A 423 -36.98 12.55 30.32
C ARG A 423 -38.35 11.83 30.52
N GLY A 424 -38.37 10.72 31.26
CA GLY A 424 -39.53 9.85 31.34
C GLY A 424 -39.88 9.17 30.03
N CYS A 425 -38.86 8.85 29.21
CA CYS A 425 -39.03 8.24 27.88
C CYS A 425 -38.41 6.85 27.82
N GLN A 426 -38.77 6.07 26.79
CA GLN A 426 -38.16 4.75 26.50
C GLN A 426 -36.95 4.91 25.56
N LEU A 427 -36.14 3.84 25.49
CA LEU A 427 -35.03 3.77 24.54
C LEU A 427 -35.54 3.99 23.11
N GLY A 428 -34.98 4.96 22.42
CA GLY A 428 -35.40 5.32 21.06
C GLY A 428 -34.87 6.64 20.56
N GLU A 429 -35.57 7.22 19.60
CA GLU A 429 -35.16 8.43 18.89
C GLU A 429 -34.98 9.64 19.82
N GLU A 430 -35.78 9.75 20.87
CA GLU A 430 -35.68 10.88 21.82
C GLU A 430 -34.36 10.85 22.58
N VAL A 431 -33.92 9.68 23.05
CA VAL A 431 -32.61 9.52 23.70
C VAL A 431 -31.48 9.90 22.73
N GLY A 432 -31.56 9.47 21.46
CA GLY A 432 -30.62 9.85 20.44
C GLY A 432 -30.52 11.39 20.19
N LYS A 433 -31.70 12.04 20.15
CA LYS A 433 -31.78 13.52 20.02
C LYS A 433 -31.17 14.25 21.23
N CYS A 434 -31.34 13.72 22.43
CA CYS A 434 -30.72 14.27 23.63
C CYS A 434 -29.17 14.13 23.60
N ILE A 435 -28.68 12.96 23.24
CA ILE A 435 -27.22 12.72 23.07
C ILE A 435 -26.64 13.67 22.04
N GLU A 436 -27.29 13.80 20.89
CA GLU A 436 -26.85 14.72 19.82
C GLU A 436 -26.84 16.18 20.28
N TYR A 437 -27.87 16.61 21.00
CA TYR A 437 -27.95 17.95 21.59
C TYR A 437 -26.80 18.24 22.54
N LEU A 438 -26.55 17.36 23.52
CA LEU A 438 -25.46 17.50 24.47
C LEU A 438 -24.08 17.52 23.76
N THR A 439 -23.87 16.64 22.78
CA THR A 439 -22.64 16.58 21.99
C THR A 439 -22.43 17.90 21.22
N LYS A 440 -23.49 18.47 20.63
CA LYS A 440 -23.42 19.78 19.96
C LYS A 440 -23.05 20.92 20.92
N LEU A 441 -23.51 20.87 22.17
CA LEU A 441 -23.11 21.86 23.18
C LEU A 441 -21.63 21.78 23.51
N CYS A 442 -21.07 20.57 23.59
CA CYS A 442 -19.63 20.38 23.78
C CYS A 442 -18.82 21.03 22.65
N PHE A 443 -19.25 20.84 21.39
CA PHE A 443 -18.56 21.48 20.25
C PHE A 443 -18.59 23.02 20.36
N ASN A 444 -19.63 23.58 20.94
CA ASN A 444 -19.73 25.04 21.16
C ASN A 444 -18.88 25.58 22.34
N GLY A 445 -18.14 24.69 23.04
CA GLY A 445 -17.25 25.09 24.12
C GLY A 445 -17.92 25.24 25.48
N VAL A 446 -19.01 24.53 25.72
CA VAL A 446 -19.63 24.46 27.06
C VAL A 446 -18.72 23.69 28.01
N ARG A 447 -17.96 24.40 28.85
CA ARG A 447 -16.88 23.84 29.68
C ARG A 447 -17.34 23.02 30.89
N LYS A 448 -18.58 23.12 31.35
CA LYS A 448 -19.11 22.39 32.51
C LYS A 448 -20.12 21.33 32.07
N MET A 449 -19.62 20.26 31.49
CA MET A 449 -20.38 19.07 31.11
C MET A 449 -20.24 18.00 32.20
N ASP A 450 -20.61 18.32 33.43
CA ASP A 450 -20.80 17.32 34.46
C ASP A 450 -22.21 16.68 34.35
N LYS A 451 -22.41 15.56 35.02
CA LYS A 451 -23.66 14.77 34.98
C LYS A 451 -24.90 15.60 35.34
N GLU A 452 -24.81 16.40 36.41
CA GLU A 452 -25.92 17.20 36.90
C GLU A 452 -26.36 18.25 35.88
N ASN A 453 -25.40 18.99 35.30
CA ASN A 453 -25.66 19.99 34.29
C ASN A 453 -26.24 19.35 33.00
N CYS A 454 -25.71 18.19 32.57
CA CYS A 454 -26.28 17.47 31.43
C CYS A 454 -27.74 17.10 31.65
N LEU A 455 -28.07 16.51 32.82
CA LEU A 455 -29.44 16.14 33.16
C LEU A 455 -30.39 17.36 33.25
N LYS A 456 -29.89 18.49 33.77
CA LYS A 456 -30.62 19.77 33.81
C LYS A 456 -30.91 20.31 32.42
N MET A 457 -29.91 20.26 31.54
CA MET A 457 -30.04 20.76 30.15
C MET A 457 -31.05 19.94 29.36
N ILE A 458 -31.04 18.58 29.46
CA ILE A 458 -31.98 17.74 28.72
C ILE A 458 -33.41 17.84 29.26
N LYS A 459 -33.62 18.08 30.55
CA LYS A 459 -34.98 18.33 31.08
C LYS A 459 -35.65 19.52 30.39
N ASN A 460 -34.90 20.55 30.04
CA ASN A 460 -35.37 21.76 29.38
C ASN A 460 -35.30 21.70 27.84
N TYR A 461 -34.72 20.62 27.28
CA TYR A 461 -34.57 20.47 25.84
C TYR A 461 -35.90 20.11 25.18
N LYS A 462 -36.34 20.93 24.22
CA LYS A 462 -37.49 20.67 23.36
C LYS A 462 -36.95 20.25 21.99
N PRO A 463 -37.08 18.98 21.60
CA PRO A 463 -36.71 18.60 20.24
C PRO A 463 -37.55 19.37 19.24
N ILE A 464 -36.87 19.99 18.24
CA ILE A 464 -37.56 20.58 17.09
C ILE A 464 -38.08 19.39 16.27
N ASN A 465 -39.40 19.20 16.23
CA ASN A 465 -39.99 18.28 15.27
C ASN A 465 -39.88 18.90 13.89
N ASN A 466 -39.06 18.31 13.04
CA ASN A 466 -39.02 18.60 11.60
C ASN A 466 -40.14 17.86 10.89
#